data_c694a7aee3bc555899603a05016b094b
#
_entry.id   c694a7aee3bc555899603a05016b094b
#
_cell.length_a   1.000
_cell.length_b   1.000
_cell.length_c   1.000
_cell.angle_alpha   90.00
_cell.angle_beta   90.00
_cell.angle_gamma   90.00
#
_symmetry.space_group_name_H-M   'P 1'
#
loop_
_entity.id
_entity.type
_entity.pdbx_description
1 polymer ?
#
loop_
_entity_poly.entity_id
_entity_poly.type
_entity_poly.pdbx_seq_one_letter_code
_entity_poly.pdbx_strand_id
1 'polypeptide(L)'
;MSLALTLSFACLVLLCVMALLWSRWPGWLKGLLVVGVAVLYFWGDDVVHNLSGWPTPDALPERFALLAVVIEEPTAKNAGALYLWVNAIDKGKPVALPRAYRIAYTKDLHALLNEGMKKARQGVSQMGSASPKQGKRGLGWLRPGSDEQEVKIRDLPAPQLPEK
;
A
#
# COMPACT_ATOMS: atom_id res chain seq x y z
N MET A 1 0.25 -23.76 8.04
CA MET A 1 0.13 -22.88 9.22
C MET A 1 -1.19 -22.10 9.27
N SER A 2 -1.83 -21.78 8.16
CA SER A 2 -3.09 -21.02 8.11
C SER A 2 -4.29 -21.74 8.77
N LEU A 3 -4.43 -23.04 8.57
CA LEU A 3 -5.58 -23.81 9.06
C LEU A 3 -5.60 -23.91 10.61
N ALA A 4 -4.44 -24.08 11.26
CA ALA A 4 -4.35 -24.08 12.70
C ALA A 4 -4.69 -22.71 13.29
N LEU A 5 -4.26 -21.62 12.64
CA LEU A 5 -4.53 -20.25 13.07
C LEU A 5 -6.02 -19.90 12.93
N THR A 6 -6.65 -20.31 11.83
CA THR A 6 -8.10 -20.09 11.63
C THR A 6 -8.93 -20.90 12.64
N LEU A 7 -8.56 -22.16 12.91
CA LEU A 7 -9.24 -22.97 13.91
C LEU A 7 -9.09 -22.42 15.33
N SER A 8 -7.89 -21.96 15.71
CA SER A 8 -7.66 -21.35 17.02
C SER A 8 -8.47 -20.06 17.19
N PHE A 9 -8.54 -19.22 16.15
CA PHE A 9 -9.35 -18.01 16.17
C PHE A 9 -10.85 -18.33 16.28
N ALA A 10 -11.35 -19.28 15.49
CA ALA A 10 -12.75 -19.71 15.56
C ALA A 10 -13.12 -20.26 16.93
N CYS A 11 -12.23 -21.04 17.55
CA CYS A 11 -12.43 -21.58 18.90
C CYS A 11 -12.47 -20.45 19.95
N LEU A 12 -11.59 -19.46 19.83
CA LEU A 12 -11.53 -18.32 20.74
C LEU A 12 -12.78 -17.45 20.62
N VAL A 13 -13.26 -17.20 19.39
CA VAL A 13 -14.53 -16.49 19.14
C VAL A 13 -15.72 -17.25 19.74
N LEU A 14 -15.77 -18.57 19.55
CA LEU A 14 -16.83 -19.40 20.14
C LEU A 14 -16.84 -19.33 21.67
N LEU A 15 -15.67 -19.42 22.31
CA LEU A 15 -15.54 -19.27 23.76
C LEU A 15 -15.99 -17.89 24.25
N CYS A 16 -15.62 -16.82 23.53
CA CYS A 16 -16.08 -15.46 23.85
C CYS A 16 -17.60 -15.33 23.75
N VAL A 17 -18.21 -15.88 22.69
CA VAL A 17 -19.68 -15.87 22.51
C VAL A 17 -20.37 -16.65 23.63
N MET A 18 -19.86 -17.83 23.99
CA MET A 18 -20.41 -18.63 25.11
C MET A 18 -20.28 -17.90 26.44
N ALA A 19 -19.14 -17.26 26.71
CA ALA A 19 -18.94 -16.46 27.92
C ALA A 19 -19.89 -15.26 27.98
N LEU A 20 -20.16 -14.60 26.85
CA LEU A 20 -21.11 -13.49 26.76
C LEU A 20 -22.55 -13.94 26.97
N LEU A 21 -22.94 -15.10 26.43
CA LEU A 21 -24.29 -15.65 26.57
C LEU A 21 -24.57 -16.06 28.04
N TRP A 22 -23.58 -16.63 28.71
CA TRP A 22 -23.73 -17.07 30.10
C TRP A 22 -23.45 -16.00 31.14
N SER A 23 -22.89 -14.86 30.74
CA SER A 23 -22.64 -13.74 31.62
C SER A 23 -23.96 -13.06 32.04
N ARG A 24 -24.04 -12.68 33.32
CA ARG A 24 -25.16 -11.90 33.89
C ARG A 24 -25.10 -10.39 33.57
N TRP A 25 -24.28 -9.99 32.65
CA TRP A 25 -24.12 -8.59 32.25
C TRP A 25 -25.38 -8.04 31.54
N PRO A 26 -25.71 -6.76 31.75
CA PRO A 26 -26.87 -6.16 31.11
C PRO A 26 -26.76 -6.21 29.59
N GLY A 27 -27.88 -6.44 28.92
CA GLY A 27 -27.93 -6.66 27.47
C GLY A 27 -27.30 -5.58 26.62
N TRP A 28 -27.40 -4.32 27.04
CA TRP A 28 -26.80 -3.18 26.33
C TRP A 28 -25.26 -3.25 26.30
N LEU A 29 -24.62 -3.73 27.38
CA LEU A 29 -23.17 -3.88 27.45
C LEU A 29 -22.68 -4.99 26.52
N LYS A 30 -23.45 -6.10 26.42
CA LYS A 30 -23.19 -7.17 25.45
C LYS A 30 -23.29 -6.67 24.02
N GLY A 31 -24.33 -5.87 23.72
CA GLY A 31 -24.51 -5.23 22.42
C GLY A 31 -23.35 -4.28 22.06
N LEU A 32 -22.93 -3.46 23.00
CA LEU A 32 -21.81 -2.53 22.80
C LEU A 32 -20.49 -3.28 22.53
N LEU A 33 -20.26 -4.40 23.21
CA LEU A 33 -19.07 -5.22 23.00
C LEU A 33 -19.08 -5.89 21.62
N VAL A 34 -20.22 -6.42 21.18
CA VAL A 34 -20.36 -7.01 19.84
C VAL A 34 -20.13 -5.95 18.75
N VAL A 35 -20.72 -4.77 18.91
CA VAL A 35 -20.49 -3.64 17.97
C VAL A 35 -19.02 -3.21 17.98
N GLY A 36 -18.39 -3.12 19.15
CA GLY A 36 -16.97 -2.80 19.29
C GLY A 36 -16.06 -3.79 18.56
N VAL A 37 -16.33 -5.10 18.72
CA VAL A 37 -15.58 -6.15 18.00
C VAL A 37 -15.80 -6.07 16.49
N ALA A 38 -17.03 -5.80 16.04
CA ALA A 38 -17.31 -5.63 14.62
C ALA A 38 -16.55 -4.42 14.02
N VAL A 39 -16.55 -3.30 14.71
CA VAL A 39 -15.78 -2.10 14.31
C VAL A 39 -14.29 -2.40 14.26
N LEU A 40 -13.75 -3.06 15.29
CA LEU A 40 -12.35 -3.48 15.31
C LEU A 40 -12.00 -4.45 14.18
N TYR A 41 -12.91 -5.33 13.80
CA TYR A 41 -12.71 -6.24 12.68
C TYR A 41 -12.58 -5.50 11.35
N PHE A 42 -13.47 -4.54 11.08
CA PHE A 42 -13.43 -3.76 9.84
C PHE A 42 -12.22 -2.81 9.77
N TRP A 43 -11.80 -2.22 10.90
CA TRP A 43 -10.62 -1.36 10.95
C TRP A 43 -9.30 -2.16 11.10
N GLY A 44 -9.39 -3.34 11.70
CA GLY A 44 -8.21 -4.18 11.93
C GLY A 44 -7.53 -4.65 10.65
N ASP A 45 -8.29 -4.88 9.59
CA ASP A 45 -7.75 -5.30 8.30
C ASP A 45 -6.85 -4.21 7.70
N ASP A 46 -7.29 -2.97 7.69
CA ASP A 46 -6.50 -1.82 7.23
C ASP A 46 -5.24 -1.61 8.08
N VAL A 47 -5.34 -1.77 9.40
CA VAL A 47 -4.19 -1.64 10.30
C VAL A 47 -3.18 -2.76 10.07
N VAL A 48 -3.62 -4.01 9.91
CA VAL A 48 -2.75 -5.15 9.64
C VAL A 48 -2.08 -5.02 8.27
N HIS A 49 -2.80 -4.61 7.23
CA HIS A 49 -2.23 -4.34 5.91
C HIS A 49 -1.19 -3.22 5.96
N ASN A 50 -1.44 -2.16 6.70
CA ASN A 50 -0.51 -1.04 6.85
C ASN A 50 0.74 -1.43 7.64
N LEU A 51 0.61 -2.28 8.67
CA LEU A 51 1.72 -2.75 9.52
C LEU A 51 2.56 -3.85 8.87
N SER A 52 1.95 -4.68 8.03
CA SER A 52 2.65 -5.81 7.40
C SER A 52 3.59 -5.41 6.27
N GLY A 53 3.60 -4.14 5.85
CA GLY A 53 4.47 -3.65 4.78
C GLY A 53 4.16 -4.24 3.39
N TRP A 54 3.01 -4.87 3.23
CA TRP A 54 2.58 -5.41 1.94
C TRP A 54 2.34 -4.28 0.94
N PRO A 55 2.64 -4.51 -0.34
CA PRO A 55 2.41 -3.52 -1.38
C PRO A 55 0.93 -3.15 -1.47
N THR A 56 0.61 -1.86 -1.27
CA THR A 56 -0.75 -1.36 -1.39
C THR A 56 -1.14 -1.15 -2.85
N PRO A 57 -2.39 -1.43 -3.24
CA PRO A 57 -2.91 -1.10 -4.56
C PRO A 57 -3.35 0.36 -4.67
N ASP A 58 -3.19 1.17 -3.63
CA ASP A 58 -3.58 2.57 -3.62
C ASP A 58 -2.84 3.39 -4.69
N ALA A 59 -3.36 4.58 -4.97
CA ALA A 59 -2.73 5.53 -5.85
C ALA A 59 -1.37 5.99 -5.29
N LEU A 60 -0.37 6.16 -6.17
CA LEU A 60 0.91 6.74 -5.80
C LEU A 60 0.74 8.17 -5.30
N PRO A 61 1.55 8.61 -4.31
CA PRO A 61 1.59 10.00 -3.90
C PRO A 61 2.02 10.92 -5.06
N GLU A 62 1.52 12.15 -5.07
CA GLU A 62 1.80 13.12 -6.13
C GLU A 62 3.31 13.35 -6.35
N ARG A 63 4.08 13.33 -5.27
CA ARG A 63 5.55 13.45 -5.30
C ARG A 63 6.17 12.42 -4.37
N PHE A 64 7.19 11.74 -4.86
CA PHE A 64 7.87 10.72 -4.08
C PHE A 64 9.33 10.57 -4.49
N ALA A 65 10.16 10.13 -3.56
CA ALA A 65 11.50 9.62 -3.84
C ALA A 65 11.41 8.12 -4.11
N LEU A 66 11.98 7.67 -5.22
CA LEU A 66 12.04 6.27 -5.60
C LEU A 66 13.21 5.60 -4.88
N LEU A 67 12.94 4.59 -4.05
CA LEU A 67 13.95 3.86 -3.31
C LEU A 67 14.32 2.54 -4.00
N ALA A 68 13.31 1.77 -4.39
CA ALA A 68 13.51 0.50 -5.08
C ALA A 68 12.33 0.15 -5.97
N VAL A 69 12.58 -0.69 -6.96
CA VAL A 69 11.54 -1.24 -7.85
C VAL A 69 11.78 -2.73 -8.01
N VAL A 70 10.70 -3.50 -7.94
CA VAL A 70 10.66 -4.91 -8.33
C VAL A 70 9.70 -5.02 -9.50
N ILE A 71 10.18 -5.60 -10.59
CA ILE A 71 9.42 -5.77 -11.82
C ILE A 71 9.04 -7.24 -11.95
N GLU A 72 7.75 -7.53 -11.93
CA GLU A 72 7.19 -8.83 -12.25
C GLU A 72 6.62 -8.79 -13.66
N GLU A 73 7.30 -9.45 -14.58
CA GLU A 73 6.89 -9.48 -15.98
C GLU A 73 5.64 -10.34 -16.19
N PRO A 74 4.78 -9.98 -17.14
CA PRO A 74 3.61 -10.75 -17.45
C PRO A 74 4.00 -12.14 -17.99
N THR A 75 3.34 -13.16 -17.47
CA THR A 75 3.47 -14.53 -17.90
C THR A 75 2.11 -15.06 -18.35
N ALA A 76 2.04 -16.25 -18.97
CA ALA A 76 0.78 -16.84 -19.39
C ALA A 76 -0.26 -17.02 -18.26
N LYS A 77 0.18 -17.05 -16.99
CA LYS A 77 -0.66 -17.22 -15.79
C LYS A 77 -0.83 -15.96 -14.96
N ASN A 78 0.00 -14.92 -15.18
CA ASN A 78 0.00 -13.72 -14.38
C ASN A 78 0.12 -12.49 -15.28
N ALA A 79 -0.73 -11.50 -15.05
CA ALA A 79 -0.73 -10.24 -15.82
C ALA A 79 0.50 -9.37 -15.59
N GLY A 80 1.37 -9.74 -14.63
CA GLY A 80 2.50 -8.95 -14.22
C GLY A 80 2.14 -7.78 -13.29
N ALA A 81 3.10 -7.30 -12.53
CA ALA A 81 2.94 -6.16 -11.65
C ALA A 81 4.27 -5.40 -11.48
N LEU A 82 4.18 -4.15 -11.14
CA LEU A 82 5.31 -3.31 -10.77
C LEU A 82 5.18 -2.94 -9.30
N TYR A 83 6.18 -3.28 -8.51
CA TYR A 83 6.22 -2.96 -7.09
C TYR A 83 7.23 -1.83 -6.88
N LEU A 84 6.73 -0.70 -6.40
CA LEU A 84 7.54 0.48 -6.16
C LEU A 84 7.67 0.72 -4.66
N TRP A 85 8.90 0.78 -4.17
CA TRP A 85 9.17 1.24 -2.83
C TRP A 85 9.50 2.73 -2.88
N VAL A 86 8.62 3.53 -2.33
CA VAL A 86 8.71 4.99 -2.44
C VAL A 86 8.58 5.65 -1.08
N ASN A 87 9.23 6.82 -0.95
CA ASN A 87 9.04 7.70 0.18
C ASN A 87 8.26 8.93 -0.31
N ALA A 88 7.05 9.13 0.19
CA ALA A 88 6.24 10.28 -0.16
C ALA A 88 6.92 11.59 0.29
N ILE A 89 6.78 12.64 -0.51
CA ILE A 89 7.31 13.97 -0.19
C ILE A 89 6.13 14.88 0.09
N ASP A 90 5.95 15.25 1.36
CA ASP A 90 4.98 16.25 1.79
C ASP A 90 5.70 17.54 2.15
N LYS A 91 5.21 18.67 1.57
CA LYS A 91 5.79 20.02 1.80
C LYS A 91 7.32 20.10 1.64
N GLY A 92 7.86 19.32 0.67
CA GLY A 92 9.30 19.30 0.38
C GLY A 92 10.15 18.46 1.34
N LYS A 93 9.53 17.74 2.29
CA LYS A 93 10.23 16.83 3.20
C LYS A 93 9.76 15.39 2.98
N PRO A 94 10.67 14.39 3.03
CA PRO A 94 10.27 13.01 2.96
C PRO A 94 9.49 12.61 4.24
N VAL A 95 8.45 11.83 4.05
CA VAL A 95 7.66 11.25 5.16
C VAL A 95 8.54 10.22 5.90
N ALA A 96 8.31 10.07 7.21
CA ALA A 96 9.15 9.23 8.06
C ALA A 96 9.20 7.74 7.67
N LEU A 97 8.15 7.22 7.03
CA LEU A 97 8.02 5.80 6.68
C LEU A 97 7.82 5.63 5.18
N PRO A 98 8.74 4.95 4.47
CA PRO A 98 8.55 4.57 3.08
C PRO A 98 7.48 3.47 2.96
N ARG A 99 6.78 3.42 1.82
CA ARG A 99 5.72 2.46 1.57
C ARG A 99 5.88 1.79 0.21
N ALA A 100 5.48 0.52 0.12
CA ALA A 100 5.43 -0.22 -1.13
C ALA A 100 4.07 -0.03 -1.81
N TYR A 101 4.09 0.18 -3.11
CA TYR A 101 2.90 0.31 -3.97
C TYR A 101 2.95 -0.74 -5.06
N ARG A 102 1.78 -1.29 -5.40
CA ARG A 102 1.60 -2.22 -6.50
C ARG A 102 0.86 -1.54 -7.63
N ILE A 103 1.46 -1.51 -8.81
CA ILE A 103 0.88 -0.91 -10.01
C ILE A 103 0.77 -1.97 -11.10
N ALA A 104 -0.24 -1.84 -11.98
CA ALA A 104 -0.38 -2.71 -13.13
C ALA A 104 0.84 -2.58 -14.06
N TYR A 105 1.28 -3.70 -14.61
CA TYR A 105 2.40 -3.73 -15.55
C TYR A 105 2.03 -3.03 -16.85
N THR A 106 2.88 -2.09 -17.27
CA THR A 106 2.89 -1.51 -18.62
C THR A 106 4.32 -1.46 -19.15
N LYS A 107 4.50 -1.66 -20.45
CA LYS A 107 5.85 -1.66 -21.08
C LYS A 107 6.56 -0.32 -20.93
N ASP A 108 5.81 0.77 -21.04
CA ASP A 108 6.36 2.13 -20.93
C ASP A 108 6.86 2.40 -19.51
N LEU A 109 6.08 2.01 -18.51
CA LEU A 109 6.45 2.16 -17.11
C LEU A 109 7.60 1.23 -16.72
N HIS A 110 7.65 0.02 -17.28
CA HIS A 110 8.79 -0.90 -17.10
C HIS A 110 10.08 -0.25 -17.59
N ALA A 111 10.10 0.29 -18.82
CA ALA A 111 11.30 0.92 -19.38
C ALA A 111 11.74 2.13 -18.53
N LEU A 112 10.80 2.98 -18.15
CA LEU A 112 11.03 4.16 -17.31
C LEU A 112 11.63 3.79 -15.94
N LEU A 113 11.03 2.81 -15.26
CA LEU A 113 11.46 2.36 -13.94
C LEU A 113 12.81 1.64 -13.99
N ASN A 114 13.06 0.84 -15.01
CA ASN A 114 14.34 0.15 -15.20
C ASN A 114 15.48 1.18 -15.42
N GLU A 115 15.24 2.22 -16.21
CA GLU A 115 16.21 3.31 -16.39
C GLU A 115 16.43 4.07 -15.06
N GLY A 116 15.36 4.43 -14.36
CA GLY A 116 15.45 5.09 -13.05
C GLY A 116 16.24 4.24 -12.03
N MET A 117 16.05 2.92 -12.03
CA MET A 117 16.80 2.02 -11.14
C MET A 117 18.28 1.91 -11.52
N LYS A 118 18.63 1.94 -12.81
CA LYS A 118 20.04 1.99 -13.23
C LYS A 118 20.72 3.24 -12.70
N LYS A 119 20.09 4.39 -12.82
CA LYS A 119 20.59 5.68 -12.29
C LYS A 119 20.67 5.67 -10.76
N ALA A 120 19.65 5.13 -10.08
CA ALA A 120 19.66 5.00 -8.62
C ALA A 120 20.83 4.15 -8.12
N ARG A 121 21.17 3.04 -8.82
CA ARG A 121 22.36 2.23 -8.53
C ARG A 121 23.70 2.97 -8.76
N GLN A 122 23.69 4.00 -9.59
CA GLN A 122 24.84 4.89 -9.81
C GLN A 122 24.91 6.03 -8.77
N GLY A 123 24.03 6.02 -7.77
CA GLY A 123 24.00 7.02 -6.70
C GLY A 123 23.18 8.27 -7.03
N VAL A 124 22.49 8.29 -8.18
CA VAL A 124 21.61 9.41 -8.55
C VAL A 124 20.23 9.18 -7.95
N SER A 125 19.86 10.01 -6.98
CA SER A 125 18.54 9.94 -6.37
C SER A 125 17.46 10.28 -7.40
N GLN A 126 16.39 9.47 -7.44
CA GLN A 126 15.30 9.62 -8.40
C GLN A 126 14.05 10.17 -7.69
N MET A 127 13.49 11.25 -8.23
CA MET A 127 12.19 11.77 -7.80
C MET A 127 11.13 11.41 -8.83
N GLY A 128 10.07 10.79 -8.35
CA GLY A 128 8.88 10.52 -9.15
C GLY A 128 7.78 11.54 -8.87
N SER A 129 6.98 11.81 -9.88
CA SER A 129 5.68 12.48 -9.75
C SER A 129 4.61 11.63 -10.40
N ALA A 130 3.50 11.42 -9.69
CA ALA A 130 2.33 10.75 -10.21
C ALA A 130 1.20 11.77 -10.34
N SER A 131 0.60 11.83 -11.52
CA SER A 131 -0.60 12.64 -11.76
C SER A 131 -1.72 11.75 -12.29
N PRO A 132 -2.98 12.00 -11.91
CA PRO A 132 -4.09 11.25 -12.46
C PRO A 132 -4.14 11.50 -13.97
N LYS A 133 -4.18 10.43 -14.76
CA LYS A 133 -4.31 10.53 -16.21
C LYS A 133 -5.68 11.14 -16.54
N GLN A 134 -5.71 12.35 -17.08
CA GLN A 134 -6.94 12.96 -17.57
C GLN A 134 -7.45 12.19 -18.79
N GLY A 135 -8.23 11.14 -18.58
CA GLY A 135 -8.78 10.36 -19.66
C GLY A 135 -9.91 9.46 -19.20
N LYS A 136 -11.12 9.80 -19.61
CA LYS A 136 -12.39 9.08 -19.38
C LYS A 136 -12.78 8.93 -17.91
N ARG A 137 -13.69 9.80 -17.47
CA ARG A 137 -14.53 9.60 -16.28
C ARG A 137 -15.30 8.28 -16.41
N GLY A 138 -14.64 7.17 -16.13
CA GLY A 138 -15.24 5.91 -15.84
C GLY A 138 -15.59 5.87 -14.36
N LEU A 139 -16.43 4.94 -13.97
CA LEU A 139 -16.88 4.66 -12.58
C LEU A 139 -15.72 4.35 -11.60
N GLY A 140 -14.66 5.16 -11.60
CA GLY A 140 -13.46 5.02 -10.78
C GLY A 140 -13.71 5.05 -9.26
N TRP A 141 -14.85 5.62 -8.83
CA TRP A 141 -15.26 5.61 -7.44
C TRP A 141 -15.61 4.21 -6.89
N LEU A 142 -15.89 3.24 -7.79
CA LEU A 142 -16.18 1.85 -7.42
C LEU A 142 -14.93 0.97 -7.27
N ARG A 143 -13.77 1.41 -7.75
CA ARG A 143 -12.49 0.69 -7.63
C ARG A 143 -11.37 1.67 -7.31
N PRO A 144 -11.19 2.05 -6.03
CA PRO A 144 -10.04 2.85 -5.62
C PRO A 144 -8.74 2.08 -5.99
N GLY A 145 -7.80 2.77 -6.62
CA GLY A 145 -6.50 2.20 -7.04
C GLY A 145 -6.42 1.73 -8.50
N SER A 146 -7.50 1.78 -9.30
CA SER A 146 -7.49 1.40 -10.73
C SER A 146 -7.29 2.57 -11.68
N ASP A 147 -7.21 3.80 -11.20
CA ASP A 147 -6.99 4.96 -12.06
C ASP A 147 -5.57 4.91 -12.60
N GLU A 148 -5.44 4.82 -13.94
CA GLU A 148 -4.16 4.91 -14.62
C GLU A 148 -3.50 6.24 -14.26
N GLN A 149 -2.41 6.16 -13.51
CA GLN A 149 -1.60 7.34 -13.18
C GLN A 149 -0.49 7.49 -14.21
N GLU A 150 -0.27 8.71 -14.63
CA GLU A 150 0.92 9.06 -15.40
C GLU A 150 2.07 9.30 -14.44
N VAL A 151 3.08 8.42 -14.48
CA VAL A 151 4.27 8.49 -13.63
C VAL A 151 5.40 9.11 -14.43
N LYS A 152 5.99 10.17 -13.90
CA LYS A 152 7.20 10.82 -14.46
C LYS A 152 8.33 10.69 -13.45
N ILE A 153 9.50 10.28 -13.89
CA ILE A 153 10.70 10.19 -13.06
C ILE A 153 11.70 11.25 -13.53
N ARG A 154 12.31 11.94 -12.57
CA ARG A 154 13.34 12.95 -12.81
C ARG A 154 14.50 12.71 -11.86
N ASP A 155 15.70 13.02 -12.36
CA ASP A 155 16.91 12.99 -11.54
C ASP A 155 16.85 14.15 -10.54
N LEU A 156 17.12 13.88 -9.26
CA LEU A 156 17.34 14.92 -8.27
C LEU A 156 18.76 15.49 -8.47
N PRO A 157 18.92 16.83 -8.47
CA PRO A 157 20.25 17.41 -8.48
C PRO A 157 21.04 16.91 -7.25
N ALA A 158 22.31 16.59 -7.47
CA ALA A 158 23.19 16.21 -6.36
C ALA A 158 23.19 17.31 -5.31
N PRO A 159 23.10 16.98 -4.00
CA PRO A 159 23.17 17.97 -2.95
C PRO A 159 24.52 18.72 -3.07
N GLN A 160 24.44 20.01 -3.32
CA GLN A 160 25.62 20.85 -3.30
C GLN A 160 26.08 20.94 -1.83
N LEU A 161 27.21 20.32 -1.53
CA LEU A 161 27.86 20.53 -0.23
C LEU A 161 28.25 22.01 -0.13
N PRO A 162 27.94 22.67 0.98
CA PRO A 162 28.45 24.04 1.19
C PRO A 162 29.97 24.01 1.10
N GLU A 163 30.55 24.85 0.26
CA GLU A 163 31.98 25.06 0.23
C GLU A 163 32.45 25.48 1.63
N LYS A 164 33.51 24.83 2.11
CA LYS A 164 34.13 25.14 3.38
C LYS A 164 34.85 26.47 3.33
#